data_343053a56eb1953715f38a3dba32c7df
#
_entry.id   343053a56eb1953715f38a3dba32c7df
#
_cell.length_a   1.000
_cell.length_b   1.000
_cell.length_c   1.000
_cell.angle_alpha   90.00
_cell.angle_beta   90.00
_cell.angle_gamma   90.00
#
_symmetry.space_group_name_H-M   'P 1'
#
loop_
_entity.id
_entity.type
_entity.pdbx_description
1 polymer ?
#
loop_
_entity_poly.entity_id
_entity_poly.type
_entity_poly.pdbx_seq_one_letter_code
_entity_poly.pdbx_strand_id
1 'polypeptide(L)'
;MNNERRDFLKLLSLFTLAGSSPFLQAQEQQRKINHNAPLKIGYLPITDATPLLVAHAQGLFEKYNVEVKKPIMFRSWAQLIEAFLSGNVNLIHVLSPMSLWTKYGSKAPVKVVMWNHLAGSALTVRPDIQSIADLAGKTIAIPFWYSIHNIVLQQLLKAHQLTVTEQEPKANEVKLTVLPPSDMVAALASNAIAGFIVAEPFNAIAEAKGVGKILRFSGDVWRDHACCLNLMHEQDVNERPEWVQNIVNAVTEAQVFILDNRQATAQILARGKGYTPHDQKVLEAVLDPTEAQWQHYIQTGAIRHPHWHQERISFQPYPYDSYMEKLVELLKETHIAGNSDFLASLDPTQVARELNAPQFVRKAIENGGWSDKFKLQNGWTRTEEIAV
;
A
#
# COMPACT_ATOMS: atom_id res chain seq x y z
N MET A 1 -25.06 4.66 17.95
CA MET A 1 -24.32 3.70 17.12
C MET A 1 -24.10 4.39 15.78
N ASN A 2 -22.85 4.80 15.48
CA ASN A 2 -22.55 5.63 14.32
C ASN A 2 -22.87 4.91 12.99
N ASN A 3 -23.49 5.61 12.05
CA ASN A 3 -23.82 5.08 10.72
C ASN A 3 -22.60 4.52 10.00
N GLU A 4 -21.42 5.10 10.16
CA GLU A 4 -20.16 4.62 9.60
C GLU A 4 -19.76 3.21 10.08
N ARG A 5 -20.01 2.90 11.35
CA ARG A 5 -19.76 1.57 11.94
C ARG A 5 -20.73 0.52 11.36
N ARG A 6 -21.95 0.94 11.08
CA ARG A 6 -22.99 0.08 10.48
C ARG A 6 -22.72 -0.19 9.00
N ASP A 7 -22.19 0.80 8.28
CA ASP A 7 -21.85 0.67 6.87
C ASP A 7 -20.54 -0.11 6.70
N PHE A 8 -19.59 0.01 7.62
CA PHE A 8 -18.40 -0.84 7.71
C PHE A 8 -18.77 -2.31 8.00
N LEU A 9 -19.69 -2.55 8.93
CA LEU A 9 -20.19 -3.92 9.23
C LEU A 9 -21.00 -4.51 8.07
N LYS A 10 -21.72 -3.69 7.31
CA LYS A 10 -22.40 -4.13 6.08
C LYS A 10 -21.41 -4.46 4.97
N LEU A 11 -20.33 -3.71 4.82
CA LEU A 11 -19.24 -4.02 3.91
C LEU A 11 -18.49 -5.29 4.33
N LEU A 12 -18.23 -5.49 5.63
CA LEU A 12 -17.69 -6.75 6.15
C LEU A 12 -18.62 -7.93 5.86
N SER A 13 -19.94 -7.75 5.97
CA SER A 13 -20.93 -8.78 5.62
C SER A 13 -21.04 -9.01 4.10
N LEU A 14 -20.77 -8.01 3.27
CA LEU A 14 -20.62 -8.17 1.82
C LEU A 14 -19.36 -9.01 1.48
N PHE A 15 -18.27 -8.86 2.23
CA PHE A 15 -17.07 -9.70 2.11
C PHE A 15 -17.32 -11.15 2.55
N THR A 16 -18.25 -11.39 3.46
CA THR A 16 -18.62 -12.76 3.93
C THR A 16 -19.73 -13.41 3.11
N LEU A 17 -20.57 -12.63 2.42
CA LEU A 17 -21.72 -13.11 1.63
C LEU A 17 -21.48 -13.19 0.13
N ALA A 18 -20.25 -12.95 -0.35
CA ALA A 18 -19.90 -12.97 -1.79
C ALA A 18 -20.09 -14.34 -2.49
N GLY A 19 -20.67 -15.32 -1.82
CA GLY A 19 -21.09 -16.58 -2.44
C GLY A 19 -22.45 -16.56 -3.16
N SER A 20 -23.28 -15.52 -3.03
CA SER A 20 -24.65 -15.53 -3.57
C SER A 20 -25.31 -14.17 -3.75
N SER A 21 -24.60 -13.09 -4.09
CA SER A 21 -25.26 -11.79 -4.27
C SER A 21 -25.51 -11.46 -5.76
N PRO A 22 -26.65 -10.78 -6.08
CA PRO A 22 -26.95 -10.32 -7.44
C PRO A 22 -25.92 -9.35 -8.04
N PHE A 23 -24.96 -8.85 -7.25
CA PHE A 23 -23.82 -8.08 -7.70
C PHE A 23 -22.86 -8.90 -8.60
N LEU A 24 -22.77 -10.22 -8.42
CA LEU A 24 -21.93 -11.08 -9.26
C LEU A 24 -22.53 -11.28 -10.66
N GLN A 25 -23.85 -11.22 -10.82
CA GLN A 25 -24.49 -11.29 -12.15
C GLN A 25 -24.38 -9.99 -12.95
N ALA A 26 -24.16 -8.85 -12.31
CA ALA A 26 -23.92 -7.57 -13.00
C ALA A 26 -22.50 -7.47 -13.59
N GLN A 27 -21.55 -8.31 -13.16
CA GLN A 27 -20.17 -8.30 -13.65
C GLN A 27 -19.98 -9.08 -14.97
N GLU A 28 -20.88 -9.96 -15.36
CA GLU A 28 -20.82 -10.64 -16.68
C GLU A 28 -21.29 -9.76 -17.84
N GLN A 29 -21.97 -8.63 -17.58
CA GLN A 29 -22.16 -7.64 -18.62
C GLN A 29 -20.80 -6.97 -18.87
N GLN A 30 -20.13 -7.38 -19.98
CA GLN A 30 -18.95 -6.71 -20.52
C GLN A 30 -19.18 -5.19 -20.44
N ARG A 31 -18.45 -4.54 -19.55
CA ARG A 31 -18.47 -3.09 -19.41
C ARG A 31 -18.12 -2.52 -20.77
N LYS A 32 -19.07 -1.82 -21.41
CA LYS A 32 -18.76 -1.14 -22.67
C LYS A 32 -17.66 -0.14 -22.39
N ILE A 33 -16.44 -0.43 -22.88
CA ILE A 33 -15.32 0.52 -22.75
C ILE A 33 -15.66 1.78 -23.53
N ASN A 34 -15.57 2.88 -22.81
CA ASN A 34 -15.47 4.17 -23.48
C ASN A 34 -13.97 4.45 -23.72
N HIS A 35 -13.50 4.19 -24.94
CA HIS A 35 -12.11 4.42 -25.34
C HIS A 35 -11.65 5.86 -25.14
N ASN A 36 -12.58 6.82 -25.03
CA ASN A 36 -12.32 8.22 -24.78
C ASN A 36 -12.50 8.60 -23.29
N ALA A 37 -12.71 7.62 -22.41
CA ALA A 37 -12.85 7.92 -21.00
C ALA A 37 -11.56 8.52 -20.42
N PRO A 38 -11.61 9.65 -19.70
CA PRO A 38 -10.44 10.22 -19.05
C PRO A 38 -9.94 9.32 -17.93
N LEU A 39 -8.68 9.52 -17.56
CA LEU A 39 -8.10 8.92 -16.38
C LEU A 39 -8.77 9.48 -15.11
N LYS A 40 -9.27 8.58 -14.28
CA LYS A 40 -9.87 8.88 -12.96
C LYS A 40 -9.13 8.09 -11.91
N ILE A 41 -8.34 8.76 -11.12
CA ILE A 41 -7.46 8.17 -10.11
C ILE A 41 -8.15 8.19 -8.75
N GLY A 42 -8.20 7.03 -8.08
CA GLY A 42 -8.58 6.92 -6.68
C GLY A 42 -7.39 6.63 -5.78
N TYR A 43 -7.31 7.29 -4.61
CA TYR A 43 -6.21 7.11 -3.66
C TYR A 43 -6.63 7.39 -2.22
N LEU A 44 -5.83 6.89 -1.27
CA LEU A 44 -5.84 7.34 0.13
C LEU A 44 -4.75 8.38 0.35
N PRO A 45 -4.94 9.34 1.30
CA PRO A 45 -3.96 10.40 1.58
C PRO A 45 -2.77 9.89 2.41
N ILE A 46 -2.01 8.98 1.83
CA ILE A 46 -0.77 8.41 2.35
C ILE A 46 0.38 8.70 1.39
N THR A 47 1.61 8.69 1.88
CA THR A 47 2.79 8.99 1.05
C THR A 47 3.02 8.00 -0.08
N ASP A 48 2.43 6.84 0.03
CA ASP A 48 2.49 5.77 -0.97
C ASP A 48 1.86 6.21 -2.33
N ALA A 49 0.89 7.14 -2.28
CA ALA A 49 0.24 7.70 -3.48
C ALA A 49 1.05 8.80 -4.19
N THR A 50 2.18 9.21 -3.61
CA THR A 50 2.99 10.34 -4.09
C THR A 50 3.23 10.35 -5.60
N PRO A 51 3.61 9.24 -6.28
CA PRO A 51 3.88 9.27 -7.71
C PRO A 51 2.68 9.70 -8.55
N LEU A 52 1.49 9.20 -8.24
CA LEU A 52 0.26 9.58 -8.95
C LEU A 52 -0.08 11.06 -8.76
N LEU A 53 0.10 11.56 -7.54
CA LEU A 53 -0.23 12.93 -7.17
C LEU A 53 0.76 13.93 -7.76
N VAL A 54 2.05 13.58 -7.78
CA VAL A 54 3.10 14.38 -8.43
C VAL A 54 2.93 14.38 -9.95
N ALA A 55 2.62 13.23 -10.56
CA ALA A 55 2.34 13.16 -11.99
C ALA A 55 1.21 14.11 -12.39
N HIS A 56 0.14 14.17 -11.62
CA HIS A 56 -0.95 15.12 -11.85
C HIS A 56 -0.53 16.57 -11.58
N ALA A 57 0.16 16.84 -10.47
CA ALA A 57 0.56 18.20 -10.10
C ALA A 57 1.54 18.85 -11.08
N GLN A 58 2.38 18.02 -11.71
CA GLN A 58 3.39 18.45 -12.70
C GLN A 58 2.89 18.42 -14.14
N GLY A 59 1.61 18.09 -14.39
CA GLY A 59 1.06 18.01 -15.74
C GLY A 59 1.67 16.88 -16.59
N LEU A 60 2.19 15.83 -15.96
CA LEU A 60 2.86 14.75 -16.70
C LEU A 60 1.87 13.88 -17.47
N PHE A 61 0.62 13.75 -17.00
CA PHE A 61 -0.40 13.03 -17.76
C PHE A 61 -0.71 13.75 -19.09
N GLU A 62 -0.88 15.06 -19.04
CA GLU A 62 -1.10 15.88 -20.23
C GLU A 62 0.10 15.86 -21.17
N LYS A 63 1.33 15.89 -20.63
CA LYS A 63 2.58 15.72 -21.40
C LYS A 63 2.58 14.44 -22.24
N TYR A 64 2.01 13.37 -21.69
CA TYR A 64 1.87 12.06 -22.35
C TYR A 64 0.50 11.88 -23.05
N ASN A 65 -0.23 12.96 -23.34
CA ASN A 65 -1.54 12.93 -24.02
C ASN A 65 -2.61 12.09 -23.30
N VAL A 66 -2.62 12.09 -21.98
CA VAL A 66 -3.63 11.45 -21.15
C VAL A 66 -4.54 12.53 -20.56
N GLU A 67 -5.80 12.57 -20.97
CA GLU A 67 -6.80 13.38 -20.27
C GLU A 67 -7.01 12.79 -18.87
N VAL A 68 -6.76 13.60 -17.83
CA VAL A 68 -6.88 13.18 -16.44
C VAL A 68 -7.86 14.10 -15.69
N LYS A 69 -8.68 13.52 -14.84
CA LYS A 69 -9.47 14.27 -13.86
C LYS A 69 -8.67 14.42 -12.56
N LYS A 70 -8.98 15.47 -11.78
CA LYS A 70 -8.35 15.63 -10.46
C LYS A 70 -8.50 14.33 -9.66
N PRO A 71 -7.39 13.80 -9.09
CA PRO A 71 -7.44 12.58 -8.29
C PRO A 71 -8.43 12.67 -7.13
N ILE A 72 -9.15 11.58 -6.87
CA ILE A 72 -10.22 11.50 -5.87
C ILE A 72 -9.65 10.84 -4.61
N MET A 73 -9.69 11.58 -3.51
CA MET A 73 -9.23 11.12 -2.21
C MET A 73 -10.33 10.34 -1.49
N PHE A 74 -10.01 9.11 -1.06
CA PHE A 74 -10.88 8.25 -0.26
C PHE A 74 -10.39 8.16 1.18
N ARG A 75 -11.28 7.84 2.12
CA ARG A 75 -10.97 7.71 3.55
C ARG A 75 -10.67 6.28 3.98
N SER A 76 -11.13 5.30 3.23
CA SER A 76 -10.93 3.88 3.54
C SER A 76 -10.68 3.05 2.29
N TRP A 77 -9.97 1.93 2.46
CA TRP A 77 -9.70 0.97 1.40
C TRP A 77 -10.98 0.36 0.81
N ALA A 78 -11.99 0.13 1.65
CA ALA A 78 -13.28 -0.40 1.21
C ALA A 78 -13.99 0.54 0.24
N GLN A 79 -14.07 1.84 0.56
CA GLN A 79 -14.67 2.85 -0.34
C GLN A 79 -13.90 2.97 -1.66
N LEU A 80 -12.56 2.89 -1.61
CA LEU A 80 -11.72 2.95 -2.80
C LEU A 80 -11.99 1.78 -3.75
N ILE A 81 -12.02 0.55 -3.22
CA ILE A 81 -12.32 -0.66 -4.01
C ILE A 81 -13.75 -0.60 -4.58
N GLU A 82 -14.74 -0.19 -3.80
CA GLU A 82 -16.11 -0.02 -4.26
C GLU A 82 -16.19 0.95 -5.45
N ALA A 83 -15.53 2.11 -5.33
CA ALA A 83 -15.47 3.10 -6.40
C ALA A 83 -14.78 2.56 -7.67
N PHE A 84 -13.77 1.71 -7.51
CA PHE A 84 -13.10 1.06 -8.62
C PHE A 84 -13.96 0.00 -9.29
N LEU A 85 -14.52 -0.92 -8.52
CA LEU A 85 -15.37 -1.99 -9.05
C LEU A 85 -16.64 -1.45 -9.73
N SER A 86 -17.20 -0.34 -9.22
CA SER A 86 -18.33 0.36 -9.85
C SER A 86 -17.95 1.22 -11.06
N GLY A 87 -16.64 1.41 -11.32
CA GLY A 87 -16.13 2.20 -12.45
C GLY A 87 -16.20 3.72 -12.26
N ASN A 88 -16.39 4.19 -11.03
CA ASN A 88 -16.28 5.61 -10.69
C ASN A 88 -14.85 6.12 -10.83
N VAL A 89 -13.86 5.25 -10.59
CA VAL A 89 -12.44 5.44 -10.90
C VAL A 89 -11.95 4.26 -11.75
N ASN A 90 -10.91 4.45 -12.57
CA ASN A 90 -10.37 3.43 -13.49
C ASN A 90 -8.89 3.10 -13.26
N LEU A 91 -8.23 3.84 -12.37
CA LEU A 91 -6.94 3.52 -11.80
C LEU A 91 -7.00 3.76 -10.30
N ILE A 92 -6.54 2.82 -9.52
CA ILE A 92 -6.42 2.98 -8.08
C ILE A 92 -5.01 2.68 -7.59
N HIS A 93 -4.58 3.47 -6.62
CA HIS A 93 -3.49 3.14 -5.73
C HIS A 93 -4.05 2.25 -4.62
N VAL A 94 -3.53 1.03 -4.47
CA VAL A 94 -4.10 0.04 -3.55
C VAL A 94 -3.02 -0.82 -2.90
N LEU A 95 -3.30 -1.32 -1.69
CA LEU A 95 -2.45 -2.28 -0.98
C LEU A 95 -2.19 -3.51 -1.85
N SER A 96 -0.94 -3.94 -1.96
CA SER A 96 -0.55 -5.04 -2.84
C SER A 96 -1.32 -6.34 -2.59
N PRO A 97 -1.61 -6.80 -1.34
CA PRO A 97 -2.42 -7.98 -1.11
C PRO A 97 -3.88 -7.83 -1.53
N MET A 98 -4.42 -6.60 -1.56
CA MET A 98 -5.79 -6.37 -2.05
C MET A 98 -5.94 -6.64 -3.54
N SER A 99 -4.87 -6.54 -4.33
CA SER A 99 -4.92 -6.91 -5.75
C SER A 99 -5.23 -8.40 -5.95
N LEU A 100 -4.68 -9.26 -5.07
CA LEU A 100 -4.99 -10.69 -5.04
C LEU A 100 -6.45 -10.94 -4.68
N TRP A 101 -6.93 -10.30 -3.62
CA TRP A 101 -8.33 -10.41 -3.24
C TRP A 101 -9.26 -9.88 -4.36
N THR A 102 -8.91 -8.76 -4.99
CA THR A 102 -9.71 -8.18 -6.08
C THR A 102 -9.81 -9.15 -7.27
N LYS A 103 -8.71 -9.79 -7.67
CA LYS A 103 -8.71 -10.71 -8.81
C LYS A 103 -9.33 -12.06 -8.46
N TYR A 104 -8.90 -12.67 -7.38
CA TYR A 104 -9.24 -14.08 -7.09
C TYR A 104 -10.38 -14.22 -6.06
N GLY A 105 -10.45 -13.33 -5.08
CA GLY A 105 -11.52 -13.34 -4.08
C GLY A 105 -12.83 -12.75 -4.62
N SER A 106 -12.79 -11.57 -5.25
CA SER A 106 -13.96 -10.92 -5.86
C SER A 106 -14.17 -11.25 -7.34
N LYS A 107 -13.21 -11.97 -7.95
CA LYS A 107 -13.23 -12.38 -9.38
C LYS A 107 -13.29 -11.20 -10.37
N ALA A 108 -12.82 -10.02 -9.97
CA ALA A 108 -12.77 -8.88 -10.86
C ALA A 108 -11.57 -9.00 -11.82
N PRO A 109 -11.77 -8.76 -13.14
CA PRO A 109 -10.70 -8.81 -14.12
C PRO A 109 -9.81 -7.56 -13.99
N VAL A 110 -8.67 -7.69 -13.31
CA VAL A 110 -7.74 -6.59 -13.02
C VAL A 110 -6.29 -6.96 -13.32
N LYS A 111 -5.45 -5.94 -13.53
CA LYS A 111 -4.01 -6.03 -13.71
C LYS A 111 -3.26 -5.02 -12.84
N VAL A 112 -2.12 -5.45 -12.31
CA VAL A 112 -1.12 -4.58 -11.70
C VAL A 112 -0.25 -4.02 -12.82
N VAL A 113 -0.33 -2.72 -13.07
CA VAL A 113 0.39 -2.09 -14.17
C VAL A 113 1.75 -1.53 -13.74
N MET A 114 1.93 -1.23 -12.46
CA MET A 114 3.20 -0.79 -11.87
C MET A 114 3.12 -0.73 -10.35
N TRP A 115 4.28 -0.64 -9.70
CA TRP A 115 4.38 -0.27 -8.29
C TRP A 115 4.40 1.25 -8.11
N ASN A 116 3.93 1.71 -6.96
CA ASN A 116 4.02 3.12 -6.61
C ASN A 116 5.30 3.44 -5.85
N HIS A 117 5.67 2.60 -4.90
CA HIS A 117 6.77 2.88 -3.98
C HIS A 117 7.33 1.60 -3.36
N LEU A 118 8.44 1.76 -2.62
CA LEU A 118 9.07 0.73 -1.81
C LEU A 118 9.02 1.13 -0.33
N ALA A 119 8.87 0.17 0.58
CA ALA A 119 8.79 0.35 2.04
C ALA A 119 7.66 1.30 2.47
N GLY A 120 7.93 2.37 3.18
CA GLY A 120 6.97 3.45 3.48
C GLY A 120 6.00 3.15 4.62
N SER A 121 6.30 2.18 5.50
CA SER A 121 5.42 1.79 6.60
C SER A 121 6.21 1.45 7.85
N ALA A 122 5.56 1.54 9.02
CA ALA A 122 6.19 1.16 10.28
C ALA A 122 5.16 0.65 11.31
N LEU A 123 5.64 -0.17 12.23
CA LEU A 123 4.98 -0.49 13.48
C LEU A 123 5.28 0.62 14.47
N THR A 124 4.27 1.41 14.79
CA THR A 124 4.30 2.50 15.77
C THR A 124 3.54 2.09 17.01
N VAL A 125 4.13 2.30 18.16
CA VAL A 125 3.58 1.87 19.45
C VAL A 125 3.59 3.01 20.46
N ARG A 126 2.82 2.87 21.53
CA ARG A 126 2.89 3.79 22.67
C ARG A 126 4.31 3.84 23.27
N PRO A 127 4.70 4.95 23.90
CA PRO A 127 6.07 5.10 24.46
C PRO A 127 6.45 4.06 25.53
N ASP A 128 5.46 3.49 26.25
CA ASP A 128 5.67 2.45 27.27
C ASP A 128 6.04 1.07 26.71
N ILE A 129 5.76 0.79 25.43
CA ILE A 129 6.11 -0.45 24.75
C ILE A 129 7.56 -0.40 24.29
N GLN A 130 8.41 -1.35 24.73
CA GLN A 130 9.85 -1.34 24.42
C GLN A 130 10.26 -2.41 23.39
N SER A 131 9.46 -3.48 23.26
CA SER A 131 9.78 -4.63 22.40
C SER A 131 8.52 -5.23 21.78
N ILE A 132 8.70 -6.11 20.80
CA ILE A 132 7.59 -6.89 20.20
C ILE A 132 6.93 -7.79 21.27
N ALA A 133 7.71 -8.31 22.24
CA ALA A 133 7.16 -9.16 23.30
C ALA A 133 6.16 -8.41 24.20
N ASP A 134 6.32 -7.09 24.36
CA ASP A 134 5.40 -6.25 25.17
C ASP A 134 4.03 -6.08 24.51
N LEU A 135 3.86 -6.51 23.27
CA LEU A 135 2.56 -6.52 22.58
C LEU A 135 1.64 -7.64 23.04
N ALA A 136 2.15 -8.62 23.81
CA ALA A 136 1.37 -9.69 24.41
C ALA A 136 0.19 -9.12 25.23
N GLY A 137 -1.01 -9.65 25.01
CA GLY A 137 -2.24 -9.16 25.65
C GLY A 137 -2.72 -7.78 25.19
N LYS A 138 -2.17 -7.22 24.11
CA LYS A 138 -2.49 -5.87 23.62
C LYS A 138 -3.32 -5.90 22.34
N THR A 139 -3.90 -4.76 22.01
CA THR A 139 -4.60 -4.51 20.74
C THR A 139 -3.74 -3.67 19.81
N ILE A 140 -3.52 -4.16 18.60
CA ILE A 140 -2.78 -3.48 17.53
C ILE A 140 -3.71 -3.25 16.34
N ALA A 141 -3.70 -2.04 15.79
CA ALA A 141 -4.46 -1.73 14.59
C ALA A 141 -3.68 -2.03 13.31
N ILE A 142 -4.40 -2.56 12.32
CA ILE A 142 -3.96 -2.73 10.94
C ILE A 142 -4.91 -1.97 10.01
N PRO A 143 -4.47 -1.51 8.81
CA PRO A 143 -5.34 -0.74 7.92
C PRO A 143 -6.36 -1.62 7.20
N PHE A 144 -6.04 -2.89 7.00
CA PHE A 144 -6.91 -3.88 6.37
C PHE A 144 -6.34 -5.30 6.54
N TRP A 145 -7.18 -6.34 6.46
CA TRP A 145 -6.73 -7.73 6.57
C TRP A 145 -5.83 -8.13 5.38
N TYR A 146 -6.21 -7.75 4.16
CA TYR A 146 -5.37 -7.93 2.96
C TYR A 146 -4.41 -6.76 2.82
N SER A 147 -3.43 -6.67 3.71
CA SER A 147 -2.40 -5.64 3.71
C SER A 147 -1.01 -6.22 3.98
N ILE A 148 0.02 -5.59 3.42
CA ILE A 148 1.41 -5.90 3.73
C ILE A 148 1.70 -5.69 5.21
N HIS A 149 1.01 -4.73 5.83
CA HIS A 149 1.09 -4.43 7.25
C HIS A 149 0.71 -5.62 8.11
N ASN A 150 -0.41 -6.29 7.77
CA ASN A 150 -0.86 -7.50 8.46
C ASN A 150 0.17 -8.64 8.32
N ILE A 151 0.71 -8.84 7.12
CA ILE A 151 1.72 -9.85 6.84
C ILE A 151 2.97 -9.59 7.68
N VAL A 152 3.55 -8.40 7.59
CA VAL A 152 4.78 -8.01 8.30
C VAL A 152 4.59 -8.08 9.82
N LEU A 153 3.46 -7.59 10.34
CA LEU A 153 3.17 -7.69 11.77
C LEU A 153 3.12 -9.13 12.25
N GLN A 154 2.44 -10.01 11.52
CA GLN A 154 2.33 -11.40 11.93
C GLN A 154 3.66 -12.15 11.82
N GLN A 155 4.55 -11.81 10.88
CA GLN A 155 5.91 -12.34 10.85
C GLN A 155 6.69 -11.91 12.11
N LEU A 156 6.61 -10.63 12.50
CA LEU A 156 7.22 -10.13 13.74
C LEU A 156 6.67 -10.82 14.98
N LEU A 157 5.36 -10.99 15.10
CA LEU A 157 4.71 -11.64 16.24
C LEU A 157 5.11 -13.12 16.32
N LYS A 158 5.08 -13.85 15.19
CA LYS A 158 5.47 -15.27 15.10
C LYS A 158 6.90 -15.50 15.57
N ALA A 159 7.84 -14.62 15.19
CA ALA A 159 9.24 -14.70 15.63
C ALA A 159 9.41 -14.51 17.15
N HIS A 160 8.46 -13.88 17.81
CA HIS A 160 8.43 -13.68 19.27
C HIS A 160 7.43 -14.60 19.97
N GLN A 161 6.99 -15.70 19.32
CA GLN A 161 6.06 -16.71 19.85
C GLN A 161 4.69 -16.12 20.26
N LEU A 162 4.29 -15.04 19.64
CA LEU A 162 2.97 -14.42 19.80
C LEU A 162 2.05 -14.87 18.66
N THR A 163 0.79 -15.11 18.98
CA THR A 163 -0.27 -15.44 18.04
C THR A 163 -1.26 -14.30 17.94
N VAL A 164 -2.08 -14.28 16.89
CA VAL A 164 -3.09 -13.25 16.69
C VAL A 164 -4.49 -13.74 17.00
N THR A 165 -5.36 -12.82 17.45
CA THR A 165 -6.77 -13.08 17.71
C THR A 165 -7.62 -11.88 17.31
N GLU A 166 -8.90 -12.12 17.02
CA GLU A 166 -9.92 -11.07 16.86
C GLU A 166 -10.73 -10.87 18.16
N GLN A 167 -10.57 -11.80 19.10
CA GLN A 167 -11.25 -11.78 20.40
C GLN A 167 -10.40 -11.08 21.46
N GLU A 168 -10.88 -11.09 22.71
CA GLU A 168 -10.09 -10.59 23.84
C GLU A 168 -8.80 -11.42 23.97
N PRO A 169 -7.60 -10.79 23.94
CA PRO A 169 -6.35 -11.53 23.84
C PRO A 169 -5.95 -12.20 25.15
N LYS A 170 -5.45 -13.43 25.08
CA LYS A 170 -4.77 -14.11 26.16
C LYS A 170 -3.34 -13.61 26.32
N ALA A 171 -2.62 -14.15 27.30
CA ALA A 171 -1.28 -13.68 27.67
C ALA A 171 -0.23 -13.77 26.54
N ASN A 172 -0.40 -14.67 25.58
CA ASN A 172 0.50 -14.85 24.42
C ASN A 172 -0.15 -14.44 23.08
N GLU A 173 -1.30 -13.78 23.14
CA GLU A 173 -2.03 -13.34 21.96
C GLU A 173 -1.98 -11.83 21.80
N VAL A 174 -2.08 -11.37 20.55
CA VAL A 174 -2.24 -9.98 20.17
C VAL A 174 -3.55 -9.83 19.43
N LYS A 175 -4.42 -8.95 19.92
CA LYS A 175 -5.68 -8.65 19.24
C LYS A 175 -5.42 -7.73 18.06
N LEU A 176 -5.86 -8.15 16.88
CA LEU A 176 -5.86 -7.30 15.70
C LEU A 176 -7.21 -6.62 15.51
N THR A 177 -7.17 -5.34 15.18
CA THR A 177 -8.35 -4.57 14.82
C THR A 177 -8.10 -3.76 13.56
N VAL A 178 -9.10 -3.65 12.70
CA VAL A 178 -8.99 -2.83 11.48
C VAL A 178 -9.48 -1.42 11.78
N LEU A 179 -8.63 -0.43 11.52
CA LEU A 179 -8.96 0.99 11.60
C LEU A 179 -8.55 1.71 10.30
N PRO A 180 -9.32 2.72 9.87
CA PRO A 180 -8.85 3.65 8.85
C PRO A 180 -7.53 4.30 9.29
N PRO A 181 -6.55 4.47 8.38
CA PRO A 181 -5.27 5.08 8.73
C PRO A 181 -5.39 6.43 9.45
N SER A 182 -6.37 7.26 9.05
CA SER A 182 -6.64 8.57 9.65
C SER A 182 -7.03 8.52 11.14
N ASP A 183 -7.55 7.38 11.61
CA ASP A 183 -8.09 7.23 12.95
C ASP A 183 -7.07 6.64 13.94
N MET A 184 -5.98 6.03 13.40
CA MET A 184 -5.01 5.27 14.20
C MET A 184 -4.24 6.13 15.20
N VAL A 185 -3.81 7.33 14.80
CA VAL A 185 -3.05 8.23 15.70
C VAL A 185 -3.92 8.69 16.86
N ALA A 186 -5.19 8.98 16.64
CA ALA A 186 -6.13 9.34 17.69
C ALA A 186 -6.44 8.16 18.62
N ALA A 187 -6.60 6.95 18.07
CA ALA A 187 -6.79 5.72 18.83
C ALA A 187 -5.57 5.39 19.71
N LEU A 188 -4.36 5.62 19.22
CA LEU A 188 -3.13 5.47 20.00
C LEU A 188 -3.06 6.49 21.14
N ALA A 189 -3.32 7.76 20.84
CA ALA A 189 -3.29 8.86 21.81
C ALA A 189 -4.32 8.70 22.95
N SER A 190 -5.47 8.08 22.66
CA SER A 190 -6.51 7.79 23.65
C SER A 190 -6.29 6.47 24.39
N ASN A 191 -5.21 5.75 24.13
CA ASN A 191 -4.93 4.40 24.66
C ASN A 191 -5.97 3.33 24.26
N ALA A 192 -6.78 3.56 23.23
CA ALA A 192 -7.70 2.55 22.71
C ALA A 192 -6.97 1.39 22.04
N ILE A 193 -5.76 1.64 21.55
CA ILE A 193 -4.84 0.63 21.01
C ILE A 193 -3.43 0.83 21.60
N ALA A 194 -2.64 -0.22 21.64
CA ALA A 194 -1.25 -0.16 22.10
C ALA A 194 -0.26 0.22 20.98
N GLY A 195 -0.66 0.01 19.73
CA GLY A 195 0.11 0.35 18.56
C GLY A 195 -0.70 0.17 17.29
N PHE A 196 -0.09 0.54 16.19
CA PHE A 196 -0.59 0.28 14.85
C PHE A 196 0.57 0.04 13.88
N ILE A 197 0.31 -0.70 12.83
CA ILE A 197 1.23 -0.78 11.69
C ILE A 197 0.52 -0.22 10.45
N VAL A 198 1.11 0.80 9.84
CA VAL A 198 0.45 1.55 8.76
C VAL A 198 1.45 2.30 7.89
N ALA A 199 1.00 2.65 6.69
CA ALA A 199 1.73 3.52 5.77
C ALA A 199 1.98 4.93 6.34
N GLU A 200 3.03 5.57 5.88
CA GLU A 200 3.32 6.97 6.19
C GLU A 200 2.26 7.91 5.56
N PRO A 201 2.00 9.08 6.18
CA PRO A 201 2.80 9.75 7.21
C PRO A 201 2.29 9.55 8.65
N PHE A 202 1.41 8.61 8.93
CA PHE A 202 0.77 8.48 10.24
C PHE A 202 1.76 8.10 11.34
N ASN A 203 2.84 7.37 11.00
CA ASN A 203 3.93 7.08 11.93
C ASN A 203 4.66 8.37 12.32
N ALA A 204 5.05 9.19 11.35
CA ALA A 204 5.67 10.49 11.58
C ALA A 204 4.76 11.45 12.35
N ILE A 205 3.44 11.42 12.12
CA ILE A 205 2.46 12.22 12.87
C ILE A 205 2.42 11.78 14.34
N ALA A 206 2.45 10.48 14.64
CA ALA A 206 2.46 9.98 16.01
C ALA A 206 3.73 10.38 16.75
N GLU A 207 4.89 10.29 16.10
CA GLU A 207 6.18 10.77 16.64
C GLU A 207 6.15 12.29 16.89
N ALA A 208 5.74 13.08 15.90
CA ALA A 208 5.68 14.54 16.02
C ALA A 208 4.76 15.03 17.13
N LYS A 209 3.71 14.25 17.45
CA LYS A 209 2.79 14.53 18.57
C LYS A 209 3.26 13.97 19.91
N GLY A 210 4.35 13.19 19.93
CA GLY A 210 4.85 12.52 21.14
C GLY A 210 3.91 11.44 21.70
N VAL A 211 2.95 10.94 20.90
CA VAL A 211 1.98 9.92 21.31
C VAL A 211 2.41 8.50 20.95
N GLY A 212 3.42 8.37 20.10
CA GLY A 212 3.96 7.08 19.68
C GLY A 212 5.43 7.17 19.29
N LYS A 213 6.06 6.01 19.22
CA LYS A 213 7.42 5.82 18.68
C LYS A 213 7.43 4.67 17.69
N ILE A 214 8.30 4.74 16.70
CA ILE A 214 8.49 3.64 15.76
C ILE A 214 9.27 2.52 16.46
N LEU A 215 8.69 1.33 16.48
CA LEU A 215 9.31 0.12 17.01
C LEU A 215 10.05 -0.68 15.93
N ARG A 216 9.51 -0.68 14.70
CA ARG A 216 10.12 -1.38 13.57
C ARG A 216 9.63 -0.82 12.25
N PHE A 217 10.53 -0.53 11.31
CA PHE A 217 10.14 -0.23 9.93
C PHE A 217 9.81 -1.52 9.15
N SER A 218 8.80 -1.46 8.30
CA SER A 218 8.42 -2.61 7.48
C SER A 218 9.48 -2.99 6.45
N GLY A 219 10.19 -2.00 5.88
CA GLY A 219 11.31 -2.22 4.97
C GLY A 219 12.53 -2.87 5.63
N ASP A 220 12.62 -2.80 6.97
CA ASP A 220 13.65 -3.50 7.74
C ASP A 220 13.25 -4.93 8.14
N VAL A 221 12.04 -5.35 7.77
CA VAL A 221 11.54 -6.74 7.89
C VAL A 221 11.49 -7.42 6.53
N TRP A 222 10.96 -6.72 5.52
CA TRP A 222 10.95 -7.17 4.13
C TRP A 222 11.56 -6.08 3.26
N ARG A 223 12.80 -6.32 2.83
CA ARG A 223 13.59 -5.37 2.08
C ARG A 223 12.90 -4.98 0.78
N ASP A 224 12.79 -3.67 0.53
CA ASP A 224 12.25 -3.10 -0.71
C ASP A 224 10.87 -3.64 -1.13
N HIS A 225 10.05 -4.07 -0.16
CA HIS A 225 8.70 -4.53 -0.46
C HIS A 225 7.83 -3.43 -1.04
N ALA A 226 6.94 -3.76 -1.97
CA ALA A 226 5.91 -2.84 -2.45
C ALA A 226 4.69 -2.90 -1.52
N CYS A 227 4.44 -1.86 -0.72
CA CYS A 227 3.22 -1.81 0.09
C CYS A 227 2.00 -1.57 -0.82
N CYS A 228 2.08 -0.59 -1.72
CA CYS A 228 1.01 -0.23 -2.63
C CYS A 228 1.45 -0.26 -4.09
N LEU A 229 0.48 -0.53 -4.95
CA LEU A 229 0.64 -0.64 -6.39
C LEU A 229 -0.51 0.02 -7.13
N ASN A 230 -0.38 0.18 -8.44
CA ASN A 230 -1.41 0.71 -9.31
C ASN A 230 -2.16 -0.44 -9.98
N LEU A 231 -3.46 -0.47 -9.74
CA LEU A 231 -4.39 -1.47 -10.26
C LEU A 231 -5.32 -0.82 -11.29
N MET A 232 -5.48 -1.48 -12.43
CA MET A 232 -6.41 -1.10 -13.49
C MET A 232 -7.28 -2.28 -13.90
N HIS A 233 -8.42 -2.00 -14.54
CA HIS A 233 -9.25 -3.04 -15.13
C HIS A 233 -8.49 -3.72 -16.28
N GLU A 234 -8.51 -5.04 -16.34
CA GLU A 234 -7.84 -5.83 -17.38
C GLU A 234 -8.33 -5.47 -18.79
N GLN A 235 -9.58 -5.06 -18.91
CA GLN A 235 -10.15 -4.60 -20.16
C GLN A 235 -9.48 -3.31 -20.67
N ASP A 236 -9.22 -2.31 -19.79
CA ASP A 236 -8.48 -1.09 -20.19
C ASP A 236 -7.03 -1.45 -20.62
N VAL A 237 -6.39 -2.39 -19.93
CA VAL A 237 -5.03 -2.85 -20.25
C VAL A 237 -4.97 -3.52 -21.63
N ASN A 238 -5.97 -4.32 -21.99
CA ASN A 238 -6.01 -5.07 -23.24
C ASN A 238 -6.51 -4.23 -24.43
N GLU A 239 -7.49 -3.36 -24.23
CA GLU A 239 -8.15 -2.63 -25.32
C GLU A 239 -7.59 -1.21 -25.51
N ARG A 240 -6.86 -0.67 -24.51
CA ARG A 240 -6.25 0.67 -24.55
C ARG A 240 -4.76 0.67 -24.18
N PRO A 241 -3.93 -0.24 -24.74
CA PRO A 241 -2.56 -0.44 -24.29
C PRO A 241 -1.68 0.81 -24.44
N GLU A 242 -1.90 1.63 -25.46
CA GLU A 242 -1.17 2.90 -25.62
C GLU A 242 -1.53 3.91 -24.54
N TRP A 243 -2.81 4.01 -24.18
CA TRP A 243 -3.25 4.87 -23.12
C TRP A 243 -2.68 4.43 -21.77
N VAL A 244 -2.68 3.13 -21.48
CA VAL A 244 -2.03 2.57 -20.28
C VAL A 244 -0.53 2.83 -20.29
N GLN A 245 0.16 2.68 -21.44
CA GLN A 245 1.58 3.00 -21.57
C GLN A 245 1.87 4.46 -21.24
N ASN A 246 1.04 5.39 -21.72
CA ASN A 246 1.20 6.81 -21.48
C ASN A 246 0.98 7.17 -20.00
N ILE A 247 0.03 6.51 -19.33
CA ILE A 247 -0.15 6.63 -17.87
C ILE A 247 1.10 6.16 -17.14
N VAL A 248 1.61 4.97 -17.47
CA VAL A 248 2.80 4.40 -16.84
C VAL A 248 4.04 5.27 -17.08
N ASN A 249 4.19 5.83 -18.29
CA ASN A 249 5.27 6.78 -18.60
C ASN A 249 5.22 8.00 -17.67
N ALA A 250 4.02 8.62 -17.52
CA ALA A 250 3.84 9.79 -16.67
C ALA A 250 4.16 9.50 -15.19
N VAL A 251 3.70 8.37 -14.67
CA VAL A 251 3.93 8.02 -13.25
C VAL A 251 5.38 7.58 -13.03
N THR A 252 6.02 6.91 -13.99
CA THR A 252 7.45 6.54 -13.92
C THR A 252 8.33 7.80 -13.91
N GLU A 253 8.05 8.79 -14.78
CA GLU A 253 8.75 10.08 -14.78
C GLU A 253 8.54 10.84 -13.45
N ALA A 254 7.33 10.79 -12.88
CA ALA A 254 7.08 11.36 -11.57
C ALA A 254 7.93 10.70 -10.47
N GLN A 255 8.13 9.39 -10.52
CA GLN A 255 9.02 8.70 -9.56
C GLN A 255 10.48 9.17 -9.71
N VAL A 256 10.96 9.39 -10.94
CA VAL A 256 12.29 9.98 -11.18
C VAL A 256 12.37 11.38 -10.57
N PHE A 257 11.37 12.24 -10.82
CA PHE A 257 11.31 13.58 -10.23
C PHE A 257 11.36 13.52 -8.70
N ILE A 258 10.59 12.64 -8.07
CA ILE A 258 10.51 12.49 -6.61
C ILE A 258 11.86 12.07 -6.03
N LEU A 259 12.55 11.13 -6.67
CA LEU A 259 13.88 10.67 -6.22
C LEU A 259 14.91 11.80 -6.18
N ASP A 260 14.82 12.76 -7.11
CA ASP A 260 15.72 13.90 -7.19
C ASP A 260 15.26 15.14 -6.41
N ASN A 261 13.97 15.20 -6.04
CA ASN A 261 13.35 16.44 -5.52
C ASN A 261 12.45 16.16 -4.30
N ARG A 262 12.99 15.50 -3.26
CA ARG A 262 12.25 15.06 -2.08
C ARG A 262 11.54 16.22 -1.36
N GLN A 263 12.23 17.32 -1.12
CA GLN A 263 11.68 18.50 -0.45
C GLN A 263 10.61 19.21 -1.30
N ALA A 264 10.85 19.37 -2.60
CA ALA A 264 9.84 19.91 -3.51
C ALA A 264 8.60 19.01 -3.57
N THR A 265 8.79 17.70 -3.50
CA THR A 265 7.69 16.72 -3.42
C THR A 265 6.84 16.93 -2.16
N ALA A 266 7.45 17.13 -1.00
CA ALA A 266 6.74 17.43 0.24
C ALA A 266 5.90 18.73 0.11
N GLN A 267 6.43 19.75 -0.54
CA GLN A 267 5.72 21.01 -0.81
C GLN A 267 4.51 20.80 -1.72
N ILE A 268 4.64 20.01 -2.79
CA ILE A 268 3.55 19.68 -3.72
C ILE A 268 2.39 19.00 -3.00
N LEU A 269 2.70 18.10 -2.07
CA LEU A 269 1.70 17.28 -1.36
C LEU A 269 1.11 17.97 -0.13
N ALA A 270 1.73 19.04 0.37
CA ALA A 270 1.38 19.70 1.63
C ALA A 270 -0.08 20.18 1.67
N ARG A 271 -0.58 20.29 2.89
CA ARG A 271 -1.91 20.84 3.17
C ARG A 271 -2.16 22.16 2.40
N GLY A 272 -3.35 22.29 1.82
CA GLY A 272 -3.74 23.45 1.02
C GLY A 272 -3.43 23.32 -0.47
N LYS A 273 -2.67 22.30 -0.90
CA LYS A 273 -2.42 22.02 -2.32
C LYS A 273 -3.48 21.10 -2.96
N GLY A 274 -4.36 20.53 -2.14
CA GLY A 274 -5.51 19.75 -2.59
C GLY A 274 -5.24 18.27 -2.84
N TYR A 275 -4.09 17.74 -2.38
CA TYR A 275 -3.72 16.34 -2.50
C TYR A 275 -3.75 15.60 -1.16
N THR A 276 -3.20 16.18 -0.10
CA THR A 276 -3.22 15.58 1.24
C THR A 276 -3.61 16.60 2.32
N PRO A 277 -4.11 16.14 3.48
CA PRO A 277 -4.38 17.01 4.62
C PRO A 277 -3.15 17.21 5.52
N HIS A 278 -1.95 16.76 5.10
CA HIS A 278 -0.77 16.67 5.96
C HIS A 278 0.08 17.92 5.93
N ASP A 279 0.70 18.26 7.05
CA ASP A 279 1.62 19.38 7.15
C ASP A 279 2.93 19.06 6.42
N GLN A 280 3.51 20.08 5.77
CA GLN A 280 4.75 19.94 4.99
C GLN A 280 5.90 19.35 5.81
N LYS A 281 6.09 19.79 7.06
CA LYS A 281 7.16 19.27 7.94
C LYS A 281 7.05 17.78 8.21
N VAL A 282 5.83 17.26 8.31
CA VAL A 282 5.60 15.82 8.48
C VAL A 282 5.96 15.06 7.21
N LEU A 283 5.60 15.61 6.05
CA LEU A 283 5.95 15.00 4.76
C LEU A 283 7.46 15.05 4.50
N GLU A 284 8.13 16.14 4.88
CA GLU A 284 9.60 16.25 4.82
C GLU A 284 10.28 15.19 5.70
N ALA A 285 9.80 14.98 6.93
CA ALA A 285 10.35 13.96 7.82
C ALA A 285 10.22 12.52 7.27
N VAL A 286 9.25 12.29 6.37
CA VAL A 286 9.04 10.99 5.70
C VAL A 286 9.87 10.88 4.42
N LEU A 287 9.82 11.91 3.57
CA LEU A 287 10.40 11.89 2.23
C LEU A 287 11.91 12.18 2.23
N ASP A 288 12.37 12.98 3.20
CA ASP A 288 13.76 13.45 3.30
C ASP A 288 14.24 13.43 4.77
N PRO A 289 14.26 12.25 5.43
CA PRO A 289 14.70 12.16 6.83
C PRO A 289 16.17 12.54 6.95
N THR A 290 16.48 13.28 8.02
CA THR A 290 17.87 13.68 8.32
C THR A 290 18.71 12.48 8.76
N GLU A 291 20.03 12.57 8.58
CA GLU A 291 20.97 11.55 9.07
C GLU A 291 20.82 11.33 10.59
N ALA A 292 20.57 12.38 11.35
CA ALA A 292 20.35 12.27 12.81
C ALA A 292 19.10 11.44 13.15
N GLN A 293 18.00 11.60 12.40
CA GLN A 293 16.80 10.76 12.56
C GLN A 293 17.10 9.30 12.21
N TRP A 294 17.88 9.09 11.14
CA TRP A 294 18.26 7.75 10.71
C TRP A 294 19.11 7.03 11.75
N GLN A 295 20.11 7.71 12.28
CA GLN A 295 20.96 7.20 13.37
C GLN A 295 20.15 6.91 14.64
N HIS A 296 19.16 7.74 14.96
CA HIS A 296 18.24 7.49 16.07
C HIS A 296 17.47 6.16 15.88
N TYR A 297 16.95 5.88 14.68
CA TYR A 297 16.24 4.63 14.41
C TYR A 297 17.14 3.38 14.48
N ILE A 298 18.40 3.50 14.10
CA ILE A 298 19.39 2.43 14.29
C ILE A 298 19.65 2.21 15.78
N GLN A 299 19.90 3.28 16.56
CA GLN A 299 20.17 3.19 17.99
C GLN A 299 19.00 2.63 18.80
N THR A 300 17.78 2.93 18.43
CA THR A 300 16.56 2.43 19.08
C THR A 300 16.15 1.03 18.62
N GLY A 301 16.80 0.48 17.60
CA GLY A 301 16.48 -0.84 17.03
C GLY A 301 15.23 -0.86 16.15
N ALA A 302 14.70 0.30 15.77
CA ALA A 302 13.66 0.42 14.75
C ALA A 302 14.20 0.01 13.37
N ILE A 303 15.51 0.15 13.15
CA ILE A 303 16.30 -0.37 12.04
C ILE A 303 17.33 -1.34 12.61
N ARG A 304 17.24 -2.63 12.22
CA ARG A 304 18.17 -3.69 12.62
C ARG A 304 19.11 -4.11 11.50
N HIS A 305 18.77 -3.76 10.26
CA HIS A 305 19.55 -4.09 9.06
C HIS A 305 20.06 -2.81 8.36
N PRO A 306 20.90 -1.98 9.00
CA PRO A 306 21.36 -0.71 8.41
C PRO A 306 22.17 -0.92 7.12
N HIS A 307 22.74 -2.12 6.91
CA HIS A 307 23.47 -2.50 5.69
C HIS A 307 22.53 -2.68 4.45
N TRP A 308 21.22 -2.75 4.64
CA TRP A 308 20.28 -2.73 3.52
C TRP A 308 20.15 -1.34 2.88
N HIS A 309 20.66 -0.30 3.52
CA HIS A 309 20.63 1.10 3.06
C HIS A 309 19.23 1.53 2.61
N GLN A 310 18.23 1.06 3.31
CA GLN A 310 16.84 1.36 3.00
C GLN A 310 16.51 2.81 3.34
N GLU A 311 15.61 3.40 2.56
CA GLU A 311 15.00 4.69 2.85
C GLU A 311 13.70 4.47 3.65
N ARG A 312 13.23 5.50 4.37
CA ARG A 312 11.93 5.44 5.06
C ARG A 312 10.80 5.14 4.07
N ILE A 313 10.84 5.79 2.90
CA ILE A 313 10.07 5.45 1.70
C ILE A 313 10.94 5.69 0.47
N SER A 314 10.95 4.77 -0.47
CA SER A 314 11.60 4.92 -1.76
C SER A 314 10.63 4.70 -2.91
N PHE A 315 11.08 4.89 -4.15
CA PHE A 315 10.24 4.82 -5.33
C PHE A 315 10.88 3.98 -6.42
N GLN A 316 10.14 3.00 -6.90
CA GLN A 316 10.55 2.11 -7.98
C GLN A 316 9.28 1.52 -8.60
N PRO A 317 9.10 1.60 -9.93
CA PRO A 317 7.84 1.26 -10.57
C PRO A 317 7.70 -0.21 -10.97
N TYR A 318 8.79 -1.00 -11.04
CA TYR A 318 8.77 -2.31 -11.66
C TYR A 318 8.12 -3.39 -10.76
N PRO A 319 7.05 -4.06 -11.25
CA PRO A 319 6.37 -5.11 -10.49
C PRO A 319 7.09 -6.46 -10.67
N TYR A 320 8.04 -6.77 -9.78
CA TYR A 320 8.78 -8.02 -9.81
C TYR A 320 7.87 -9.23 -9.55
N ASP A 321 8.01 -10.26 -10.37
CA ASP A 321 7.28 -11.51 -10.20
C ASP A 321 7.67 -12.21 -8.91
N SER A 322 8.96 -12.20 -8.51
CA SER A 322 9.44 -12.75 -7.24
C SER A 322 8.73 -12.18 -6.03
N TYR A 323 8.42 -10.87 -6.05
CA TYR A 323 7.65 -10.24 -4.98
C TYR A 323 6.21 -10.77 -4.93
N MET A 324 5.54 -10.87 -6.07
CA MET A 324 4.17 -11.38 -6.12
C MET A 324 4.09 -12.84 -5.69
N GLU A 325 5.06 -13.65 -6.10
CA GLU A 325 5.20 -15.06 -5.66
C GLU A 325 5.36 -15.14 -4.14
N LYS A 326 6.29 -14.37 -3.58
CA LYS A 326 6.53 -14.33 -2.14
C LYS A 326 5.32 -13.79 -1.37
N LEU A 327 4.62 -12.79 -1.92
CA LEU A 327 3.39 -12.24 -1.35
C LEU A 327 2.30 -13.30 -1.21
N VAL A 328 2.10 -14.13 -2.24
CA VAL A 328 1.13 -15.25 -2.20
C VAL A 328 1.51 -16.27 -1.14
N GLU A 329 2.79 -16.65 -1.06
CA GLU A 329 3.29 -17.59 -0.04
C GLU A 329 2.99 -17.08 1.38
N LEU A 330 3.39 -15.85 1.67
CA LEU A 330 3.21 -15.26 3.00
C LEU A 330 1.73 -15.04 3.35
N LEU A 331 0.91 -14.67 2.36
CA LEU A 331 -0.51 -14.43 2.59
C LEU A 331 -1.26 -15.73 2.95
N LYS A 332 -0.83 -16.88 2.42
CA LYS A 332 -1.35 -18.21 2.81
C LYS A 332 -1.09 -18.55 4.28
N GLU A 333 -0.02 -18.01 4.85
CA GLU A 333 0.36 -18.22 6.26
C GLU A 333 -0.20 -17.16 7.20
N THR A 334 -0.79 -16.08 6.66
CA THR A 334 -1.26 -14.93 7.42
C THR A 334 -2.72 -15.13 7.84
N HIS A 335 -3.01 -14.93 9.12
CA HIS A 335 -4.41 -14.89 9.58
C HIS A 335 -5.15 -13.70 8.97
N ILE A 336 -6.27 -14.00 8.34
CA ILE A 336 -7.16 -13.03 7.69
C ILE A 336 -8.58 -13.30 8.16
N ALA A 337 -9.22 -12.30 8.75
CA ALA A 337 -10.64 -12.42 9.07
C ALA A 337 -11.51 -12.41 7.82
N GLY A 338 -12.48 -13.29 7.76
CA GLY A 338 -13.40 -13.44 6.64
C GLY A 338 -12.96 -14.48 5.63
N ASN A 339 -13.49 -14.39 4.41
CA ASN A 339 -13.23 -15.40 3.39
C ASN A 339 -11.83 -15.28 2.79
N SER A 340 -11.00 -16.26 3.07
CA SER A 340 -9.63 -16.41 2.53
C SER A 340 -9.40 -17.78 1.86
N ASP A 341 -10.44 -18.61 1.70
CA ASP A 341 -10.32 -19.99 1.19
C ASP A 341 -9.72 -20.05 -0.22
N PHE A 342 -9.98 -19.03 -1.04
CA PHE A 342 -9.39 -18.94 -2.38
C PHE A 342 -7.86 -18.93 -2.39
N LEU A 343 -7.21 -18.45 -1.31
CA LEU A 343 -5.75 -18.38 -1.21
C LEU A 343 -5.10 -19.76 -1.28
N ALA A 344 -5.74 -20.79 -0.71
CA ALA A 344 -5.19 -22.15 -0.68
C ALA A 344 -4.92 -22.71 -2.08
N SER A 345 -5.77 -22.35 -3.05
CA SER A 345 -5.70 -22.84 -4.44
C SER A 345 -4.75 -22.04 -5.34
N LEU A 346 -4.23 -20.89 -4.89
CA LEU A 346 -3.38 -20.04 -5.72
C LEU A 346 -2.00 -20.68 -5.93
N ASP A 347 -1.56 -20.74 -7.18
CA ASP A 347 -0.16 -21.01 -7.53
C ASP A 347 0.60 -19.67 -7.62
N PRO A 348 1.67 -19.46 -6.84
CA PRO A 348 2.39 -18.19 -6.81
C PRO A 348 2.89 -17.72 -8.17
N THR A 349 3.50 -18.60 -8.94
CA THR A 349 4.05 -18.27 -10.27
C THR A 349 2.96 -17.97 -11.28
N GLN A 350 1.85 -18.70 -11.24
CA GLN A 350 0.69 -18.41 -12.09
C GLN A 350 0.09 -17.04 -11.74
N VAL A 351 -0.06 -16.74 -10.44
CA VAL A 351 -0.59 -15.45 -9.98
C VAL A 351 0.28 -14.29 -10.48
N ALA A 352 1.61 -14.40 -10.37
CA ALA A 352 2.52 -13.36 -10.84
C ALA A 352 2.32 -13.08 -12.35
N ARG A 353 2.24 -14.12 -13.17
CA ARG A 353 2.02 -14.00 -14.63
C ARG A 353 0.64 -13.44 -14.99
N GLU A 354 -0.40 -13.84 -14.25
CA GLU A 354 -1.78 -13.43 -14.53
C GLU A 354 -2.10 -12.02 -14.03
N LEU A 355 -1.47 -11.59 -12.95
CA LEU A 355 -1.80 -10.31 -12.31
C LEU A 355 -0.89 -9.17 -12.77
N ASN A 356 0.41 -9.41 -12.92
CA ASN A 356 1.35 -8.38 -13.34
C ASN A 356 1.29 -8.07 -14.84
N ALA A 357 1.51 -6.80 -15.18
CA ALA A 357 1.69 -6.32 -16.55
C ALA A 357 3.00 -5.50 -16.66
N PRO A 358 4.18 -6.14 -16.47
CA PRO A 358 5.46 -5.46 -16.33
C PRO A 358 5.96 -4.79 -17.62
N GLN A 359 5.42 -5.17 -18.78
CA GLN A 359 5.87 -4.66 -20.10
C GLN A 359 5.76 -3.14 -20.22
N PHE A 360 4.75 -2.52 -19.59
CA PHE A 360 4.58 -1.07 -19.63
C PHE A 360 5.70 -0.33 -18.89
N VAL A 361 6.08 -0.84 -17.73
CA VAL A 361 7.17 -0.26 -16.92
C VAL A 361 8.51 -0.48 -17.59
N ARG A 362 8.77 -1.68 -18.15
CA ARG A 362 10.00 -1.95 -18.92
C ARG A 362 10.16 -0.90 -20.01
N LYS A 363 9.14 -0.75 -20.85
CA LYS A 363 9.17 0.23 -21.95
C LYS A 363 9.34 1.68 -21.46
N ALA A 364 8.69 2.06 -20.35
CA ALA A 364 8.84 3.40 -19.78
C ALA A 364 10.28 3.66 -19.31
N ILE A 365 10.88 2.71 -18.59
CA ILE A 365 12.25 2.81 -18.08
C ILE A 365 13.28 2.81 -19.22
N GLU A 366 13.12 1.92 -20.19
CA GLU A 366 14.02 1.84 -21.37
C GLU A 366 13.97 3.13 -22.19
N ASN A 367 12.78 3.63 -22.51
CA ASN A 367 12.61 4.86 -23.27
C ASN A 367 13.15 6.10 -22.53
N GLY A 368 13.05 6.13 -21.21
CA GLY A 368 13.55 7.22 -20.38
C GLY A 368 15.03 7.12 -20.03
N GLY A 369 15.67 5.98 -20.29
CA GLY A 369 17.06 5.73 -19.88
C GLY A 369 17.23 5.67 -18.35
N TRP A 370 16.23 5.20 -17.59
CA TRP A 370 16.18 5.32 -16.13
C TRP A 370 16.59 4.04 -15.38
N SER A 371 17.23 3.08 -16.04
CA SER A 371 17.64 1.81 -15.40
C SER A 371 18.55 2.02 -14.19
N ASP A 372 19.55 2.91 -14.29
CA ASP A 372 20.44 3.24 -13.19
C ASP A 372 19.72 3.98 -12.05
N LYS A 373 18.79 4.88 -12.40
CA LYS A 373 17.99 5.64 -11.44
C LYS A 373 17.17 4.71 -10.51
N PHE A 374 16.62 3.63 -11.06
CA PHE A 374 15.85 2.65 -10.33
C PHE A 374 16.69 1.44 -9.87
N LYS A 375 18.03 1.51 -9.97
CA LYS A 375 18.97 0.48 -9.52
C LYS A 375 18.70 -0.90 -10.15
N LEU A 376 18.33 -0.95 -11.43
CA LEU A 376 18.00 -2.17 -12.16
C LEU A 376 19.24 -2.85 -12.78
N GLN A 377 20.38 -2.81 -12.09
CA GLN A 377 21.66 -3.36 -12.58
C GLN A 377 21.63 -4.87 -12.82
N ASN A 378 20.76 -5.59 -12.11
CA ASN A 378 20.54 -7.03 -12.28
C ASN A 378 19.39 -7.36 -13.26
N GLY A 379 18.98 -6.39 -14.07
CA GLY A 379 17.85 -6.54 -14.98
C GLY A 379 16.49 -6.54 -14.27
N TRP A 380 15.59 -7.38 -14.78
CA TRP A 380 14.19 -7.41 -14.35
C TRP A 380 13.87 -8.50 -13.31
N THR A 381 14.90 -8.96 -12.59
CA THR A 381 14.77 -10.00 -11.56
C THR A 381 15.42 -9.57 -10.26
N ARG A 382 14.91 -10.06 -9.14
CA ARG A 382 15.52 -9.88 -7.82
C ARG A 382 15.18 -11.07 -6.91
N THR A 383 15.91 -11.18 -5.80
CA THR A 383 15.60 -12.11 -4.71
C THR A 383 14.92 -11.33 -3.58
N GLU A 384 13.85 -11.90 -3.01
CA GLU A 384 13.17 -11.31 -1.87
C GLU A 384 13.92 -11.64 -0.57
N GLU A 385 14.23 -10.59 0.22
CA GLU A 385 14.93 -10.70 1.49
C GLU A 385 13.98 -10.34 2.63
N ILE A 386 13.74 -11.30 3.53
CA ILE A 386 12.92 -11.13 4.74
C ILE A 386 13.76 -11.51 5.94
N ALA A 387 13.84 -10.62 6.92
CA ALA A 387 14.54 -10.82 8.18
C ALA A 387 13.75 -10.20 9.34
N VAL A 388 13.52 -10.96 10.41
CA VAL A 388 12.60 -10.58 11.51
C VAL A 388 13.36 -10.30 12.79
#